data_9818696224e09277f798a951a7faeb50
#
_entry.id   9818696224e09277f798a951a7faeb50
#
_cell.length_a   1.000
_cell.length_b   1.000
_cell.length_c   1.000
_cell.angle_alpha   90.00
_cell.angle_beta   90.00
_cell.angle_gamma   90.00
#
_symmetry.space_group_name_H-M   'P 1'
#
loop_
_entity.id
_entity.type
_entity.pdbx_description
1 polymer ?
#
loop_
_entity_poly.entity_id
_entity_poly.type
_entity_poly.pdbx_seq_one_letter_code
_entity_poly.pdbx_strand_id
1 'polypeptide(L)'
;MGKRFQQYPEEFRRQIVELNRAGRSARSLAKEFEPSEQTIRNWIKQAQLDGGERKDGLTSTETEELRRLRRENKQLKLERDILSKAAAWFARETGTIPDGSSGS
;
A
#
# COMPACT_ATOMS: atom_id res chain seq x y z
N MET A 1 19.04 12.40 7.69
CA MET A 1 17.89 12.41 7.74
C MET A 1 17.09 12.12 6.64
N GLY A 2 16.79 12.87 5.78
CA GLY A 2 15.94 12.55 4.71
C GLY A 2 16.37 11.43 3.84
N LYS A 3 17.60 11.02 3.94
CA LYS A 3 18.06 10.00 3.11
C LYS A 3 17.36 8.72 3.27
N ARG A 4 17.02 8.32 4.42
CA ARG A 4 16.42 7.04 4.57
C ARG A 4 15.03 6.99 4.01
N PHE A 5 14.45 8.13 3.65
CA PHE A 5 13.15 8.13 3.03
C PHE A 5 13.23 8.39 1.55
N GLN A 6 14.45 8.50 1.05
CA GLN A 6 14.64 8.74 -0.33
C GLN A 6 14.20 7.55 -1.12
N GLN A 7 13.45 7.75 -2.13
CA GLN A 7 13.04 6.68 -3.01
C GLN A 7 13.91 6.69 -4.23
N TYR A 8 14.38 5.54 -4.60
CA TYR A 8 15.22 5.42 -5.78
C TYR A 8 14.34 5.29 -7.02
N PRO A 9 14.75 5.87 -8.14
CA PRO A 9 13.98 5.76 -9.38
C PRO A 9 13.79 4.30 -9.77
N GLU A 10 12.68 4.01 -10.40
CA GLU A 10 12.40 2.65 -10.82
C GLU A 10 13.46 2.15 -11.77
N GLU A 11 13.96 3.03 -12.63
CA GLU A 11 14.99 2.68 -13.57
C GLU A 11 16.24 2.17 -12.86
N PHE A 12 16.63 2.86 -11.79
CA PHE A 12 17.79 2.46 -11.02
C PHE A 12 17.56 1.11 -10.34
N ARG A 13 16.40 0.92 -9.77
CA ARG A 13 16.08 -0.35 -9.13
C ARG A 13 16.14 -1.50 -10.13
N ARG A 14 15.60 -1.25 -11.33
CA ARG A 14 15.60 -2.25 -12.36
C ARG A 14 17.03 -2.64 -12.77
N GLN A 15 17.89 -1.64 -12.86
CA GLN A 15 19.28 -1.89 -13.22
C GLN A 15 20.00 -2.71 -12.16
N ILE A 16 19.74 -2.43 -10.90
CA ILE A 16 20.36 -3.20 -9.82
C ILE A 16 19.89 -4.66 -9.89
N VAL A 17 18.61 -4.87 -10.15
CA VAL A 17 18.11 -6.24 -10.27
C VAL A 17 18.73 -6.94 -11.47
N GLU A 18 18.94 -6.21 -12.56
CA GLU A 18 19.59 -6.80 -13.74
C GLU A 18 21.01 -7.21 -13.43
N LEU A 19 21.74 -6.40 -12.68
CA LEU A 19 23.10 -6.76 -12.30
C LEU A 19 23.10 -8.02 -11.45
N ASN A 20 22.09 -8.15 -10.59
CA ASN A 20 21.98 -9.36 -9.78
C ASN A 20 21.72 -10.57 -10.67
N ARG A 21 20.87 -10.42 -11.67
CA ARG A 21 20.59 -11.52 -12.58
C ARG A 21 21.83 -11.92 -13.38
N ALA A 22 22.70 -10.95 -13.61
CA ALA A 22 23.93 -11.21 -14.32
C ALA A 22 25.00 -11.87 -13.45
N GLY A 23 24.67 -12.09 -12.18
CA GLY A 23 25.60 -12.81 -11.31
C GLY A 23 26.12 -12.09 -10.10
N ARG A 24 25.78 -10.79 -9.93
CA ARG A 24 26.28 -10.04 -8.80
C ARG A 24 25.40 -10.31 -7.57
N SER A 25 26.00 -10.53 -6.43
CA SER A 25 25.24 -10.76 -5.21
C SER A 25 24.75 -9.43 -4.65
N ALA A 26 23.69 -9.48 -3.85
CA ALA A 26 23.17 -8.28 -3.21
C ALA A 26 24.23 -7.64 -2.34
N ARG A 27 25.04 -8.44 -1.69
CA ARG A 27 26.09 -7.94 -0.85
C ARG A 27 27.12 -7.17 -1.65
N SER A 28 27.52 -7.73 -2.78
CA SER A 28 28.48 -7.08 -3.67
C SER A 28 27.93 -5.75 -4.18
N LEU A 29 26.66 -5.75 -4.56
CA LEU A 29 26.04 -4.53 -5.06
C LEU A 29 25.94 -3.47 -3.97
N ALA A 30 25.69 -3.88 -2.74
CA ALA A 30 25.58 -2.92 -1.65
C ALA A 30 26.92 -2.26 -1.34
N LYS A 31 28.01 -2.92 -1.66
CA LYS A 31 29.31 -2.33 -1.44
C LYS A 31 29.64 -1.27 -2.47
N GLU A 32 29.05 -1.38 -3.62
CA GLU A 32 29.34 -0.48 -4.72
C GLU A 32 28.32 0.65 -4.86
N PHE A 33 27.08 0.38 -4.52
CA PHE A 33 26.01 1.34 -4.68
C PHE A 33 25.46 1.78 -3.33
N GLU A 34 24.72 2.87 -3.32
CA GLU A 34 24.23 3.45 -2.09
C GLU A 34 23.23 2.61 -1.29
N PRO A 35 22.28 1.92 -1.92
CA PRO A 35 21.28 1.18 -1.16
C PRO A 35 21.90 0.08 -0.30
N SER A 36 21.26 -0.20 0.83
CA SER A 36 21.74 -1.24 1.71
C SER A 36 21.50 -2.60 1.09
N GLU A 37 22.20 -3.61 1.62
CA GLU A 37 22.03 -4.96 1.14
C GLU A 37 20.57 -5.42 1.30
N GLN A 38 19.95 -5.07 2.41
CA GLN A 38 18.57 -5.46 2.65
C GLN A 38 17.63 -4.83 1.63
N THR A 39 17.86 -3.57 1.31
CA THR A 39 17.05 -2.88 0.30
C THR A 39 17.18 -3.59 -1.04
N ILE A 40 18.40 -3.94 -1.42
CA ILE A 40 18.64 -4.62 -2.69
C ILE A 40 17.98 -5.99 -2.68
N ARG A 41 18.05 -6.71 -1.58
CA ARG A 41 17.40 -8.01 -1.49
C ARG A 41 15.89 -7.89 -1.64
N ASN A 42 15.34 -6.82 -1.06
CA ASN A 42 13.91 -6.58 -1.18
C ASN A 42 13.52 -6.32 -2.64
N TRP A 43 14.34 -5.57 -3.36
CA TRP A 43 14.08 -5.31 -4.77
C TRP A 43 14.13 -6.58 -5.60
N ILE A 44 15.10 -7.42 -5.31
CA ILE A 44 15.27 -8.69 -6.03
C ILE A 44 14.06 -9.58 -5.77
N LYS A 45 13.64 -9.67 -4.52
CA LYS A 45 12.49 -10.49 -4.17
C LYS A 45 11.23 -9.98 -4.86
N GLN A 46 11.03 -8.66 -4.85
CA GLN A 46 9.86 -8.09 -5.46
C GLN A 46 9.85 -8.34 -6.97
N ALA A 47 11.02 -8.25 -7.59
CA ALA A 47 11.12 -8.52 -9.02
C ALA A 47 10.77 -9.97 -9.33
N GLN A 48 11.17 -10.89 -8.44
CA GLN A 48 10.84 -12.28 -8.63
C GLN A 48 9.35 -12.55 -8.46
N LEU A 49 8.73 -11.87 -7.51
CA LEU A 49 7.29 -11.98 -7.32
C LEU A 49 6.55 -11.44 -8.52
N ASP A 50 6.96 -10.28 -8.99
CA ASP A 50 6.30 -9.64 -10.13
C ASP A 50 6.50 -10.45 -11.40
N GLY A 51 7.62 -11.14 -11.52
CA GLY A 51 7.88 -11.97 -12.68
C GLY A 51 7.31 -13.36 -12.59
N GLY A 52 6.62 -13.68 -11.50
CA GLY A 52 6.03 -15.00 -11.35
C GLY A 52 6.98 -16.08 -10.90
N GLU A 53 8.22 -15.73 -10.59
CA GLU A 53 9.20 -16.70 -10.15
C GLU A 53 9.02 -17.11 -8.70
N ARG A 54 8.32 -16.29 -7.95
CA ARG A 54 8.00 -16.57 -6.57
C ARG A 54 6.52 -16.36 -6.34
N LYS A 55 5.95 -17.12 -5.44
CA LYS A 55 4.54 -17.01 -5.12
C LYS A 55 4.26 -16.87 -3.64
N ASP A 56 5.31 -16.56 -2.88
CA ASP A 56 5.17 -16.45 -1.44
C ASP A 56 4.96 -15.01 -0.97
N GLY A 57 4.45 -14.18 -1.84
CA GLY A 57 4.16 -12.81 -1.49
C GLY A 57 3.30 -12.16 -2.55
N LEU A 58 2.97 -10.91 -2.33
CA LEU A 58 2.14 -10.16 -3.27
C LEU A 58 3.00 -9.50 -4.33
N THR A 59 2.46 -9.44 -5.55
CA THR A 59 3.12 -8.68 -6.61
C THR A 59 2.91 -7.21 -6.30
N SER A 60 3.65 -6.35 -7.01
CA SER A 60 3.49 -4.91 -6.84
C SER A 60 2.08 -4.47 -7.19
N THR A 61 1.52 -5.05 -8.23
CA THR A 61 0.16 -4.71 -8.64
C THR A 61 -0.85 -5.10 -7.59
N GLU A 62 -0.69 -6.29 -7.02
CA GLU A 62 -1.60 -6.74 -5.97
C GLU A 62 -1.49 -5.88 -4.71
N THR A 63 -0.27 -5.48 -4.38
CA THR A 63 -0.05 -4.63 -3.22
C THR A 63 -0.74 -3.27 -3.41
N GLU A 64 -0.62 -2.72 -4.62
CA GLU A 64 -1.24 -1.44 -4.92
C GLU A 64 -2.75 -1.55 -4.87
N GLU A 65 -3.29 -2.64 -5.40
CA GLU A 65 -4.73 -2.87 -5.38
C GLU A 65 -5.23 -2.99 -3.95
N LEU A 66 -4.51 -3.73 -3.12
CA LEU A 66 -4.90 -3.88 -1.72
C LEU A 66 -4.88 -2.55 -0.99
N ARG A 67 -3.86 -1.75 -1.26
CA ARG A 67 -3.76 -0.43 -0.64
C ARG A 67 -4.92 0.45 -1.04
N ARG A 68 -5.29 0.41 -2.32
CA ARG A 68 -6.41 1.19 -2.84
C ARG A 68 -7.71 0.76 -2.18
N LEU A 69 -7.93 -0.54 -2.09
CA LEU A 69 -9.15 -1.06 -1.49
C LEU A 69 -9.26 -0.71 -0.01
N ARG A 70 -8.13 -0.72 0.68
CA ARG A 70 -8.14 -0.33 2.08
C ARG A 70 -8.50 1.12 2.27
N ARG A 71 -8.01 1.99 1.38
CA ARG A 71 -8.35 3.41 1.45
C ARG A 71 -9.84 3.62 1.18
N GLU A 72 -10.36 2.93 0.15
CA GLU A 72 -11.77 3.05 -0.19
C GLU A 72 -12.66 2.55 0.94
N ASN A 73 -12.25 1.45 1.55
CA ASN A 73 -13.02 0.88 2.63
C ASN A 73 -13.07 1.83 3.82
N LYS A 74 -11.95 2.45 4.13
CA LYS A 74 -11.89 3.41 5.22
C LYS A 74 -12.76 4.61 4.92
N GLN A 75 -12.72 5.08 3.69
CA GLN A 75 -13.54 6.21 3.27
C GLN A 75 -15.03 5.89 3.39
N LEU A 76 -15.43 4.73 2.92
CA LEU A 76 -16.82 4.33 2.98
C LEU A 76 -17.31 4.19 4.41
N LYS A 77 -16.46 3.67 5.29
CA LYS A 77 -16.85 3.57 6.69
C LYS A 77 -17.02 4.94 7.31
N LEU A 78 -16.15 5.87 6.97
CA LEU A 78 -16.23 7.21 7.49
C LEU A 78 -17.50 7.90 6.99
N GLU A 79 -17.81 7.75 5.71
CA GLU A 79 -19.01 8.34 5.15
C GLU A 79 -20.24 7.77 5.80
N ARG A 80 -20.25 6.47 6.02
CA ARG A 80 -21.39 5.83 6.67
C ARG A 80 -21.58 6.38 8.07
N ASP A 81 -20.49 6.54 8.82
CA ASP A 81 -20.58 7.06 10.18
C ASP A 81 -21.08 8.49 10.21
N ILE A 82 -20.60 9.31 9.29
CA ILE A 82 -21.02 10.70 9.22
C ILE A 82 -22.50 10.79 8.88
N LEU A 83 -22.93 10.02 7.89
CA LEU A 83 -24.32 10.03 7.48
C LEU A 83 -25.23 9.56 8.60
N SER A 84 -24.79 8.55 9.33
CA SER A 84 -25.56 8.03 10.44
C SER A 84 -25.72 9.08 11.53
N LYS A 85 -24.65 9.77 11.85
CA LYS A 85 -24.70 10.81 12.87
C LYS A 85 -25.50 12.00 12.41
N ALA A 86 -25.37 12.36 11.15
CA ALA A 86 -26.14 13.48 10.61
C ALA A 86 -27.63 13.17 10.61
N ALA A 87 -27.99 11.94 10.28
CA ALA A 87 -29.37 11.54 10.27
C ALA A 87 -29.98 11.61 11.68
N ALA A 88 -29.21 11.13 12.65
CA ALA A 88 -29.66 11.17 14.04
C ALA A 88 -29.81 12.61 14.54
N TRP A 89 -28.84 13.44 14.18
CA TRP A 89 -28.87 14.84 14.57
C TRP A 89 -30.08 15.54 13.94
N PHE A 90 -30.26 15.29 12.65
CA PHE A 90 -31.37 15.91 11.93
C PHE A 90 -32.71 15.48 12.49
N ALA A 91 -32.82 14.20 12.81
CA ALA A 91 -34.08 13.70 13.40
C ALA A 91 -34.36 14.37 14.72
N ARG A 92 -33.36 14.63 15.50
CA ARG A 92 -33.51 15.29 16.78
C ARG A 92 -33.94 16.73 16.62
N GLU A 93 -33.35 17.42 15.64
CA GLU A 93 -33.68 18.82 15.40
C GLU A 93 -35.10 18.99 14.88
N THR A 94 -35.58 18.02 14.11
CA THR A 94 -36.93 18.12 13.56
C THR A 94 -37.97 17.43 14.43
N GLY A 95 -37.56 16.81 15.51
CA GLY A 95 -38.49 16.11 16.35
C GLY A 95 -38.93 14.77 15.79
N THR A 96 -38.26 14.30 14.76
CA THR A 96 -38.59 13.03 14.13
C THR A 96 -37.65 11.95 14.60
N ILE A 97 -38.18 10.82 14.97
CA ILE A 97 -37.38 9.70 15.41
C ILE A 97 -37.20 8.76 14.25
N PRO A 98 -35.96 8.49 13.86
CA PRO A 98 -35.72 7.69 12.66
C PRO A 98 -36.03 6.22 12.76
N ASP A 99 -36.30 5.68 13.91
CA ASP A 99 -36.58 4.26 14.01
C ASP A 99 -38.03 3.95 13.71
N GLY A 100 -38.38 2.73 13.84
CA GLY A 100 -39.68 2.30 13.49
C GLY A 100 -40.80 2.93 14.30
N SER A 101 -40.47 3.46 15.45
CA SER A 101 -41.50 4.03 16.29
C SER A 101 -42.06 5.28 15.67
N SER A 102 -41.33 5.90 14.80
CA SER A 102 -41.80 7.09 14.17
C SER A 102 -42.99 6.79 13.29
N GLY A 103 -43.11 5.58 12.87
CA GLY A 103 -44.21 5.21 12.02
C GLY A 103 -45.49 5.14 12.74
N SER A 104 -45.42 5.11 14.01
CA SER A 104 -46.65 5.02 14.79
C SER A 104 -47.19 6.38 15.02
#